data_eae7c46e89a18b7cad00ca13090889a8
#
_entry.id   eae7c46e89a18b7cad00ca13090889a8
#
_cell.length_a   1.000
_cell.length_b   1.000
_cell.length_c   1.000
_cell.angle_alpha   90.00
_cell.angle_beta   90.00
_cell.angle_gamma   90.00
#
_symmetry.space_group_name_H-M   'P 1'
#
loop_
_entity.id
_entity.type
_entity.pdbx_description
1 polymer ?
#
loop_
_entity_poly.entity_id
_entity_poly.type
_entity_poly.pdbx_seq_one_letter_code
_entity_poly.pdbx_strand_id
1 'polypeptide(L)'
;SLEKQGLLKRTHGGAVLNENALNEIKIPFLIRELEKSDEKIKIARIAAELVEDESVIFLDASTSAYFMIPFLAEKRNLIVITNGIKALTALSENNISCIGTGGEVINSCLAFVGEEAHRTIERYNADFCFFACRGISEDGRLTDISQPENSVRAKMLEHSKQAYMLCTSDKM
;
A
#
# COMPACT_ATOMS: atom_id res chain seq x y z
N SER A 1 -21.71 -9.21 5.74
CA SER A 1 -22.22 -7.83 5.78
C SER A 1 -21.40 -7.05 6.81
N LEU A 2 -21.24 -5.75 6.62
CA LEU A 2 -20.50 -4.84 7.52
C LEU A 2 -21.05 -4.88 8.96
N GLU A 3 -22.32 -5.20 9.14
CA GLU A 3 -22.96 -5.41 10.45
C GLU A 3 -22.44 -6.67 11.15
N LYS A 4 -22.24 -7.77 10.42
CA LYS A 4 -21.65 -9.00 10.97
C LYS A 4 -20.17 -8.83 11.34
N GLN A 5 -19.52 -7.82 10.78
CA GLN A 5 -18.13 -7.43 11.09
C GLN A 5 -18.06 -6.41 12.24
N GLY A 6 -19.18 -6.00 12.82
CA GLY A 6 -19.22 -5.03 13.91
C GLY A 6 -18.96 -3.58 13.50
N LEU A 7 -18.83 -3.31 12.21
CA LEU A 7 -18.49 -2.00 11.63
C LEU A 7 -19.69 -1.04 11.62
N LEU A 8 -20.89 -1.57 11.53
CA LEU A 8 -22.14 -0.82 11.49
C LEU A 8 -23.10 -1.34 12.54
N LYS A 9 -23.85 -0.43 13.15
CA LYS A 9 -25.02 -0.73 13.97
C LYS A 9 -26.27 -0.16 13.28
N ARG A 10 -27.25 -1.01 12.97
CA ARG A 10 -28.53 -0.55 12.43
C ARG A 10 -29.34 0.18 13.50
N THR A 11 -29.93 1.28 13.11
CA THR A 11 -30.88 2.06 13.90
C THR A 11 -32.22 2.17 13.17
N HIS A 12 -33.30 2.60 13.87
CA HIS A 12 -34.63 2.82 13.29
C HIS A 12 -34.61 4.01 12.30
N GLY A 13 -34.06 3.83 11.11
CA GLY A 13 -34.00 4.85 10.06
C GLY A 13 -32.65 5.01 9.40
N GLY A 14 -31.67 4.12 9.72
CA GLY A 14 -30.36 4.17 9.08
C GLY A 14 -29.35 3.17 9.66
N ALA A 15 -28.10 3.41 9.38
CA ALA A 15 -26.97 2.70 9.99
C ALA A 15 -25.95 3.70 10.51
N VAL A 16 -25.41 3.47 11.68
CA VAL A 16 -24.35 4.28 12.30
C VAL A 16 -23.06 3.48 12.30
N LEU A 17 -21.99 4.10 11.86
CA LEU A 17 -20.64 3.55 11.97
C LEU A 17 -20.24 3.42 13.45
N ASN A 18 -19.67 2.28 13.80
CA ASN A 18 -19.10 2.08 15.12
C ASN A 18 -17.67 2.64 15.13
N GLU A 19 -17.51 3.91 15.53
CA GLU A 19 -16.22 4.62 15.51
C GLU A 19 -15.14 3.91 16.36
N ASN A 20 -15.54 3.27 17.47
CA ASN A 20 -14.59 2.51 18.31
C ASN A 20 -14.12 1.22 17.62
N ALA A 21 -14.97 0.59 16.82
CA ALA A 21 -14.59 -0.58 16.04
C ALA A 21 -13.71 -0.23 14.83
N LEU A 22 -13.82 1.00 14.31
CA LEU A 22 -12.97 1.47 13.22
C LEU A 22 -11.50 1.63 13.63
N ASN A 23 -11.25 1.94 14.89
CA ASN A 23 -9.88 2.07 15.41
C ASN A 23 -9.17 0.73 15.61
N GLU A 24 -9.92 -0.36 15.76
CA GLU A 24 -9.39 -1.72 15.97
C GLU A 24 -9.48 -2.60 14.71
N ILE A 25 -10.28 -2.23 13.72
CA ILE A 25 -10.54 -3.04 12.53
C ILE A 25 -9.74 -2.51 11.34
N LYS A 26 -8.98 -3.39 10.71
CA LYS A 26 -8.35 -3.12 9.41
C LYS A 26 -9.43 -2.80 8.38
N ILE A 27 -9.52 -1.55 7.97
CA ILE A 27 -10.42 -1.12 6.89
C ILE A 27 -10.00 -1.86 5.61
N PRO A 28 -10.91 -2.60 4.95
CA PRO A 28 -10.58 -3.34 3.75
C PRO A 28 -9.97 -2.46 2.65
N PHE A 29 -9.07 -3.03 1.84
CA PHE A 29 -8.42 -2.33 0.73
C PHE A 29 -9.42 -1.58 -0.15
N LEU A 30 -10.52 -2.22 -0.54
CA LEU A 30 -11.55 -1.65 -1.42
C LEU A 30 -12.21 -0.39 -0.85
N ILE A 31 -12.38 -0.31 0.48
CA ILE A 31 -12.93 0.90 1.11
C ILE A 31 -11.86 2.00 1.12
N ARG A 32 -10.64 1.67 1.50
CA ARG A 32 -9.51 2.62 1.48
C ARG A 32 -9.19 3.15 0.07
N GLU A 33 -9.43 2.36 -0.96
CA GLU A 33 -9.26 2.77 -2.36
C GLU A 33 -10.19 3.93 -2.73
N LEU A 34 -11.43 3.94 -2.22
CA LEU A 34 -12.41 4.99 -2.46
C LEU A 34 -12.18 6.25 -1.62
N GLU A 35 -11.58 6.11 -0.45
CA GLU A 35 -11.28 7.23 0.44
C GLU A 35 -10.20 8.13 -0.15
N LYS A 36 -10.50 9.43 -0.31
CA LYS A 36 -9.57 10.45 -0.83
C LYS A 36 -8.85 10.05 -2.12
N SER A 37 -9.56 9.38 -3.02
CA SER A 37 -9.00 8.90 -4.29
C SER A 37 -8.36 10.03 -5.10
N ASP A 38 -8.97 11.21 -5.18
CA ASP A 38 -8.43 12.36 -5.92
C ASP A 38 -7.10 12.86 -5.36
N GLU A 39 -6.96 12.87 -4.03
CA GLU A 39 -5.72 13.27 -3.37
C GLU A 39 -4.62 12.21 -3.60
N LYS A 40 -4.96 10.93 -3.48
CA LYS A 40 -4.04 9.82 -3.78
C LYS A 40 -3.57 9.82 -5.23
N ILE A 41 -4.45 10.11 -6.18
CA ILE A 41 -4.09 10.24 -7.60
C ILE A 41 -3.08 11.37 -7.82
N LYS A 42 -3.28 12.53 -7.18
CA LYS A 42 -2.33 13.64 -7.27
C LYS A 42 -0.96 13.28 -6.69
N ILE A 43 -0.93 12.68 -5.50
CA ILE A 43 0.29 12.20 -4.85
C ILE A 43 0.99 11.16 -5.72
N ALA A 44 0.24 10.20 -6.22
CA ALA A 44 0.75 9.12 -7.06
C ALA A 44 1.39 9.61 -8.36
N ARG A 45 0.79 10.63 -9.01
CA ARG A 45 1.37 11.26 -10.20
C ARG A 45 2.71 11.89 -9.90
N ILE A 46 2.80 12.69 -8.84
CA ILE A 46 4.06 13.35 -8.44
C ILE A 46 5.11 12.31 -8.07
N ALA A 47 4.73 11.25 -7.34
CA ALA A 47 5.64 10.19 -6.96
C ALA A 47 6.16 9.40 -8.17
N ALA A 48 5.32 9.17 -9.18
CA ALA A 48 5.73 8.48 -10.41
C ALA A 48 6.72 9.28 -11.26
N GLU A 49 6.73 10.62 -11.16
CA GLU A 49 7.71 11.47 -11.83
C GLU A 49 9.14 11.25 -11.31
N LEU A 50 9.28 10.82 -10.04
CA LEU A 50 10.58 10.50 -9.44
C LEU A 50 11.20 9.21 -9.97
N VAL A 51 10.39 8.33 -10.57
CA VAL A 51 10.85 7.05 -11.08
C VAL A 51 11.52 7.27 -12.45
N GLU A 52 12.73 6.80 -12.59
CA GLU A 52 13.50 6.85 -13.83
C GLU A 52 13.28 5.58 -14.66
N ASP A 53 13.60 5.63 -15.95
CA ASP A 53 13.68 4.43 -16.79
C ASP A 53 14.74 3.45 -16.22
N GLU A 54 14.55 2.17 -16.46
CA GLU A 54 15.45 1.10 -16.02
C GLU A 54 15.56 0.92 -14.48
N SER A 55 14.70 1.62 -13.71
CA SER A 55 14.68 1.52 -12.27
C SER A 55 14.10 0.18 -11.77
N VAL A 56 14.55 -0.21 -10.60
CA VAL A 56 13.90 -1.25 -9.78
C VAL A 56 13.23 -0.55 -8.60
N ILE A 57 11.93 -0.79 -8.40
CA ILE A 57 11.19 -0.13 -7.32
C ILE A 57 10.41 -1.13 -6.46
N PHE A 58 10.27 -0.81 -5.19
CA PHE A 58 9.29 -1.44 -4.30
C PHE A 58 8.02 -0.61 -4.23
N LEU A 59 6.87 -1.28 -4.37
CA LEU A 59 5.55 -0.74 -4.05
C LEU A 59 4.93 -1.56 -2.93
N ASP A 60 4.56 -0.92 -1.82
CA ASP A 60 3.84 -1.62 -0.76
C ASP A 60 2.38 -1.91 -1.13
N ALA A 61 1.67 -2.66 -0.29
CA ALA A 61 0.27 -3.03 -0.50
C ALA A 61 -0.73 -1.89 -0.17
N SER A 62 -0.27 -0.65 -0.13
CA SER A 62 -1.14 0.49 0.14
C SER A 62 -1.95 0.92 -1.09
N THR A 63 -3.11 1.53 -0.84
CA THR A 63 -3.91 2.11 -1.93
C THR A 63 -3.21 3.31 -2.57
N SER A 64 -2.39 4.06 -1.83
CA SER A 64 -1.64 5.19 -2.39
C SER A 64 -0.59 4.73 -3.39
N ALA A 65 0.16 3.65 -3.08
CA ALA A 65 1.12 3.05 -4.01
C ALA A 65 0.41 2.42 -5.23
N TYR A 66 -0.74 1.79 -5.04
CA TYR A 66 -1.56 1.26 -6.11
C TYR A 66 -1.92 2.33 -7.16
N PHE A 67 -2.29 3.54 -6.74
CA PHE A 67 -2.62 4.63 -7.66
C PHE A 67 -1.44 5.14 -8.51
N MET A 68 -0.20 4.76 -8.20
CA MET A 68 0.96 5.09 -9.05
C MET A 68 0.98 4.32 -10.36
N ILE A 69 0.38 3.12 -10.40
CA ILE A 69 0.56 2.16 -11.50
C ILE A 69 0.24 2.72 -12.88
N PRO A 70 -0.89 3.43 -13.10
CA PRO A 70 -1.19 4.01 -14.41
C PRO A 70 -0.13 5.00 -14.90
N PHE A 71 0.54 5.71 -13.98
CA PHE A 71 1.57 6.69 -14.31
C PHE A 71 2.96 6.07 -14.53
N LEU A 72 3.13 4.80 -14.15
CA LEU A 72 4.36 4.04 -14.36
C LEU A 72 4.40 3.34 -15.73
N ALA A 73 3.27 3.24 -16.42
CA ALA A 73 3.14 2.49 -17.68
C ALA A 73 4.02 3.04 -18.82
N GLU A 74 4.42 4.31 -18.75
CA GLU A 74 5.29 4.94 -19.75
C GLU A 74 6.79 4.75 -19.46
N LYS A 75 7.17 4.20 -18.31
CA LYS A 75 8.56 3.99 -17.92
C LYS A 75 9.13 2.75 -18.61
N ARG A 76 10.29 2.90 -19.24
CA ARG A 76 10.95 1.82 -19.98
C ARG A 76 11.78 0.94 -19.05
N ASN A 77 11.71 -0.37 -19.25
CA ASN A 77 12.52 -1.36 -18.52
C ASN A 77 12.39 -1.25 -16.99
N LEU A 78 11.25 -0.73 -16.49
CA LEU A 78 10.93 -0.66 -15.06
C LEU A 78 10.62 -2.05 -14.52
N ILE A 79 11.18 -2.38 -13.37
CA ILE A 79 10.85 -3.59 -12.61
C ILE A 79 10.21 -3.18 -11.29
N VAL A 80 9.00 -3.66 -11.03
CA VAL A 80 8.27 -3.38 -9.80
C VAL A 80 8.15 -4.63 -8.96
N ILE A 81 8.62 -4.57 -7.72
CA ILE A 81 8.45 -5.62 -6.73
C ILE A 81 7.39 -5.17 -5.74
N THR A 82 6.36 -5.97 -5.53
CA THR A 82 5.24 -5.59 -4.65
C THR A 82 4.74 -6.76 -3.80
N ASN A 83 4.34 -6.45 -2.59
CA ASN A 83 3.59 -7.36 -1.74
C ASN A 83 2.07 -7.16 -1.85
N GLY A 84 1.60 -6.24 -2.70
CA GLY A 84 0.19 -5.97 -2.91
C GLY A 84 -0.42 -6.83 -4.02
N ILE A 85 -1.43 -7.64 -3.70
CA ILE A 85 -2.12 -8.49 -4.69
C ILE A 85 -2.81 -7.63 -5.76
N LYS A 86 -3.50 -6.57 -5.35
CA LYS A 86 -4.13 -5.61 -6.28
C LYS A 86 -3.10 -4.90 -7.16
N ALA A 87 -1.99 -4.49 -6.56
CA ALA A 87 -0.89 -3.86 -7.30
C ALA A 87 -0.30 -4.81 -8.34
N LEU A 88 -0.04 -6.07 -7.96
CA LEU A 88 0.51 -7.09 -8.86
C LEU A 88 -0.41 -7.32 -10.07
N THR A 89 -1.72 -7.43 -9.84
CA THR A 89 -2.70 -7.59 -10.93
C THR A 89 -2.70 -6.39 -11.87
N ALA A 90 -2.79 -5.18 -11.30
CA ALA A 90 -2.82 -3.95 -12.11
C ALA A 90 -1.51 -3.71 -12.89
N LEU A 91 -0.35 -4.02 -12.31
CA LEU A 91 0.94 -3.96 -13.00
C LEU A 91 0.95 -4.88 -14.23
N SER A 92 0.48 -6.12 -14.07
CA SER A 92 0.36 -7.09 -15.17
C SER A 92 -0.59 -6.61 -16.26
N GLU A 93 -1.75 -6.06 -15.90
CA GLU A 93 -2.73 -5.50 -16.85
C GLU A 93 -2.16 -4.30 -17.64
N ASN A 94 -1.25 -3.54 -17.04
CA ASN A 94 -0.56 -2.41 -17.68
C ASN A 94 0.75 -2.80 -18.38
N ASN A 95 1.05 -4.10 -18.52
CA ASN A 95 2.27 -4.63 -19.13
C ASN A 95 3.57 -4.13 -18.48
N ILE A 96 3.56 -3.83 -17.19
CA ILE A 96 4.73 -3.44 -16.42
C ILE A 96 5.36 -4.72 -15.84
N SER A 97 6.67 -4.89 -16.02
CA SER A 97 7.40 -6.03 -15.45
C SER A 97 7.30 -6.00 -13.93
N CYS A 98 6.76 -7.07 -13.34
CA CYS A 98 6.48 -7.09 -11.91
C CYS A 98 6.80 -8.44 -11.26
N ILE A 99 7.14 -8.37 -9.98
CA ILE A 99 7.43 -9.51 -9.12
C ILE A 99 6.56 -9.39 -7.87
N GLY A 100 5.70 -10.39 -7.63
CA GLY A 100 4.99 -10.52 -6.35
C GLY A 100 5.91 -11.16 -5.31
N THR A 101 5.91 -10.63 -4.10
CA THR A 101 6.76 -11.18 -3.03
C THR A 101 6.39 -12.61 -2.66
N GLY A 102 5.14 -13.00 -2.88
CA GLY A 102 4.62 -14.25 -2.31
C GLY A 102 4.51 -14.20 -0.78
N GLY A 103 4.12 -15.30 -0.19
CA GLY A 103 3.96 -15.45 1.26
C GLY A 103 2.51 -15.63 1.70
N GLU A 104 2.27 -15.42 2.98
CA GLU A 104 0.93 -15.49 3.56
C GLU A 104 0.08 -14.29 3.15
N VAL A 105 -1.23 -14.47 3.01
CA VAL A 105 -2.14 -13.41 2.57
C VAL A 105 -2.93 -12.83 3.72
N ILE A 106 -2.85 -11.52 3.91
CA ILE A 106 -3.79 -10.77 4.74
C ILE A 106 -4.96 -10.33 3.84
N ASN A 107 -6.09 -11.01 3.94
CA ASN A 107 -7.26 -10.79 3.08
C ASN A 107 -7.82 -9.37 3.16
N SER A 108 -7.84 -8.74 4.34
CA SER A 108 -8.37 -7.38 4.50
C SER A 108 -7.54 -6.32 3.76
N CYS A 109 -6.24 -6.54 3.63
CA CYS A 109 -5.32 -5.61 2.99
C CYS A 109 -4.93 -6.05 1.57
N LEU A 110 -5.29 -7.28 1.18
CA LEU A 110 -4.84 -7.92 -0.07
C LEU A 110 -3.32 -7.87 -0.21
N ALA A 111 -2.62 -8.23 0.87
CA ALA A 111 -1.18 -8.12 0.99
C ALA A 111 -0.53 -9.46 1.30
N PHE A 112 0.59 -9.74 0.67
CA PHE A 112 1.51 -10.79 1.05
C PHE A 112 2.37 -10.36 2.23
N VAL A 113 2.58 -11.26 3.18
CA VAL A 113 3.41 -11.05 4.36
C VAL A 113 4.16 -12.33 4.74
N GLY A 114 4.97 -12.25 5.78
CA GLY A 114 5.68 -13.39 6.34
C GLY A 114 7.06 -13.61 5.71
N GLU A 115 7.67 -14.73 6.08
CA GLU A 115 9.06 -15.03 5.79
C GLU A 115 9.38 -15.12 4.28
N GLU A 116 8.48 -15.66 3.49
CA GLU A 116 8.67 -15.76 2.03
C GLU A 116 8.67 -14.37 1.37
N ALA A 117 7.83 -13.46 1.87
CA ALA A 117 7.83 -12.08 1.40
C ALA A 117 9.18 -11.40 1.72
N HIS A 118 9.72 -11.60 2.93
CA HIS A 118 11.02 -11.07 3.33
C HIS A 118 12.13 -11.63 2.45
N ARG A 119 12.20 -12.95 2.26
CA ARG A 119 13.22 -13.60 1.41
C ARG A 119 13.19 -13.11 -0.03
N THR A 120 12.00 -12.83 -0.56
CA THR A 120 11.89 -12.29 -1.91
C THR A 120 12.45 -10.88 -1.97
N ILE A 121 12.10 -10.01 -1.01
CA ILE A 121 12.60 -8.63 -0.96
C ILE A 121 14.13 -8.61 -0.82
N GLU A 122 14.71 -9.45 0.02
CA GLU A 122 16.15 -9.56 0.27
C GLU A 122 16.99 -9.91 -0.96
N ARG A 123 16.37 -10.43 -2.02
CA ARG A 123 17.06 -10.73 -3.30
C ARG A 123 17.26 -9.50 -4.18
N TYR A 124 16.67 -8.37 -3.83
CA TYR A 124 16.67 -7.17 -4.66
C TYR A 124 17.18 -5.97 -3.88
N ASN A 125 17.83 -5.06 -4.60
CA ASN A 125 18.15 -3.72 -4.12
C ASN A 125 17.41 -2.74 -5.03
N ALA A 126 16.39 -2.08 -4.52
CA ALA A 126 15.60 -1.15 -5.28
C ALA A 126 16.20 0.25 -5.28
N ASP A 127 15.97 1.00 -6.36
CA ASP A 127 16.32 2.41 -6.43
C ASP A 127 15.39 3.23 -5.56
N PHE A 128 14.09 2.88 -5.57
CA PHE A 128 13.06 3.57 -4.80
C PHE A 128 12.13 2.58 -4.09
N CYS A 129 11.64 2.99 -2.91
CA CYS A 129 10.53 2.35 -2.22
C CYS A 129 9.41 3.37 -2.04
N PHE A 130 8.22 3.05 -2.52
CA PHE A 130 7.02 3.85 -2.29
C PHE A 130 6.08 3.09 -1.36
N PHE A 131 5.69 3.74 -0.28
CA PHE A 131 4.88 3.13 0.76
C PHE A 131 3.93 4.14 1.39
N ALA A 132 2.93 3.65 2.13
CA ALA A 132 2.10 4.49 2.97
C ALA A 132 1.97 3.87 4.37
N CYS A 133 1.68 4.71 5.35
CA CYS A 133 1.34 4.30 6.70
C CYS A 133 -0.06 4.80 7.08
N ARG A 134 -0.53 4.45 8.26
CA ARG A 134 -1.85 4.88 8.74
C ARG A 134 -1.83 6.32 9.26
N GLY A 135 -0.74 6.76 9.86
CA GLY A 135 -0.59 8.11 10.37
C GLY A 135 0.86 8.46 10.66
N ILE A 136 1.09 9.75 10.86
CA ILE A 136 2.35 10.32 11.33
C ILE A 136 2.07 10.99 12.66
N SER A 137 2.83 10.69 13.69
CA SER A 137 2.76 11.40 14.96
C SER A 137 3.46 12.75 14.88
N GLU A 138 3.14 13.68 15.78
CA GLU A 138 3.73 15.04 15.83
C GLU A 138 5.28 15.02 15.89
N ASP A 139 5.88 13.98 16.46
CA ASP A 139 7.32 13.77 16.51
C ASP A 139 7.90 13.06 15.26
N GLY A 140 7.08 12.89 14.21
CA GLY A 140 7.50 12.35 12.91
C GLY A 140 7.56 10.82 12.86
N ARG A 141 7.08 10.09 13.86
CA ARG A 141 7.04 8.63 13.83
C ARG A 141 5.89 8.13 12.95
N LEU A 142 6.18 7.14 12.14
CA LEU A 142 5.19 6.47 11.32
C LEU A 142 4.42 5.46 12.17
N THR A 143 3.10 5.52 12.10
CA THR A 143 2.21 4.64 12.87
C THR A 143 1.38 3.75 11.95
N ASP A 144 1.28 2.48 12.31
CA ASP A 144 0.41 1.50 11.67
C ASP A 144 0.06 0.38 12.65
N ILE A 145 -1.13 -0.21 12.49
CA ILE A 145 -1.63 -1.27 13.37
C ILE A 145 -1.25 -2.68 12.93
N SER A 146 -0.76 -2.83 11.70
CA SER A 146 -0.46 -4.13 11.11
C SER A 146 1.01 -4.48 11.25
N GLN A 147 1.38 -5.17 12.33
CA GLN A 147 2.75 -5.61 12.52
C GLN A 147 3.30 -6.45 11.34
N PRO A 148 2.56 -7.41 10.74
CA PRO A 148 3.08 -8.16 9.59
C PRO A 148 3.35 -7.28 8.37
N GLU A 149 2.47 -6.29 8.06
CA GLU A 149 2.71 -5.34 6.96
C GLU A 149 3.89 -4.42 7.27
N ASN A 150 4.03 -3.98 8.53
CA ASN A 150 5.17 -3.17 8.94
C ASN A 150 6.49 -3.91 8.81
N SER A 151 6.52 -5.20 9.10
CA SER A 151 7.72 -6.04 8.95
C SER A 151 8.16 -6.13 7.48
N VAL A 152 7.21 -6.34 6.57
CA VAL A 152 7.49 -6.34 5.12
C VAL A 152 7.97 -4.97 4.65
N ARG A 153 7.30 -3.90 5.08
CA ARG A 153 7.68 -2.52 4.74
C ARG A 153 9.08 -2.19 5.24
N ALA A 154 9.43 -2.58 6.46
CA ALA A 154 10.78 -2.39 7.00
C ALA A 154 11.84 -3.06 6.12
N LYS A 155 11.58 -4.28 5.63
CA LYS A 155 12.47 -4.95 4.69
C LYS A 155 12.60 -4.21 3.34
N MET A 156 11.50 -3.69 2.79
CA MET A 156 11.55 -2.87 1.57
C MET A 156 12.39 -1.61 1.77
N LEU A 157 12.23 -0.93 2.93
CA LEU A 157 13.01 0.25 3.27
C LEU A 157 14.51 -0.05 3.41
N GLU A 158 14.86 -1.16 4.07
CA GLU A 158 16.23 -1.62 4.27
C GLU A 158 16.94 -1.91 2.94
N HIS A 159 16.18 -2.39 1.93
CA HIS A 159 16.70 -2.80 0.62
C HIS A 159 16.46 -1.76 -0.49
N SER A 160 16.26 -0.49 -0.13
CA SER A 160 16.10 0.60 -1.10
C SER A 160 17.08 1.74 -0.88
N LYS A 161 17.51 2.36 -1.99
CA LYS A 161 18.40 3.54 -1.94
C LYS A 161 17.67 4.77 -1.42
N GLN A 162 16.41 4.95 -1.82
CA GLN A 162 15.56 6.08 -1.44
C GLN A 162 14.16 5.56 -1.12
N ALA A 163 13.50 6.16 -0.13
CA ALA A 163 12.15 5.79 0.28
C ALA A 163 11.25 7.02 0.34
N TYR A 164 10.06 6.90 -0.24
CA TYR A 164 9.06 7.94 -0.29
C TYR A 164 7.75 7.48 0.34
N MET A 165 7.32 8.22 1.35
CA MET A 165 6.03 7.96 1.97
C MET A 165 4.92 8.75 1.26
N LEU A 166 3.91 8.05 0.81
CA LEU A 166 2.73 8.61 0.15
C LEU A 166 1.69 8.93 1.21
N CYS A 167 1.58 10.20 1.57
CA CYS A 167 0.75 10.66 2.68
C CYS A 167 -0.39 11.57 2.22
N THR A 168 -1.62 11.22 2.57
CA THR A 168 -2.79 12.09 2.43
C THR A 168 -2.92 13.01 3.65
N SER A 169 -3.59 14.15 3.49
CA SER A 169 -3.67 15.22 4.49
C SER A 169 -4.26 14.79 5.84
N ASP A 170 -5.08 13.75 5.86
CA ASP A 170 -5.71 13.20 7.08
C ASP A 170 -4.78 12.36 7.96
N LYS A 171 -3.55 12.12 7.50
CA LYS A 171 -2.56 11.29 8.21
C LYS A 171 -1.47 12.10 8.90
N MET A 172 -1.55 13.43 8.74
CA MET A 172 -0.63 14.40 9.33
C MET A 172 -1.19 15.04 10.58
#